data_cf40db5a221028b501f8b4aa761dca32
#
_entry.id   cf40db5a221028b501f8b4aa761dca32
#
_cell.length_a   1.000
_cell.length_b   1.000
_cell.length_c   1.000
_cell.angle_alpha   90.00
_cell.angle_beta   90.00
_cell.angle_gamma   90.00
#
_symmetry.space_group_name_H-M   'P 1'
#
loop_
_entity.id
_entity.type
_entity.pdbx_description
1 polymer ?
#
loop_
_entity_poly.entity_id
_entity_poly.type
_entity_poly.pdbx_seq_one_letter_code
_entity_poly.pdbx_strand_id
1 'polypeptide(L)'
;MPLFLCASGKIRMGLITALKTVLNSAPDPHPEITKTIGYKFKKLEYLEQALTHRSVTHEPRKNYERLEFLGDAVIDIIISRELMRNYPEGDEGLLTKKRAALVQQSFLATIGNMLNLIDNLTVQPSVDLTNEKVANKQQANLVEALIGAVYLDGGITPAKKIILDTIWKHRSEAWKTINYKGQLIEYCHANTIKNPKFHLVNVSGPDHQKMFEVHVTINGHGYPTGMGTDKKSAEQSAAKNALSSLMV
;
A
#
# COMPACT_ATOMS: atom_id res chain seq x y z
N MET A 1 8.20 -59.96 43.00
CA MET A 1 8.14 -60.36 41.58
C MET A 1 7.17 -59.47 40.86
N PRO A 2 7.49 -59.22 39.64
CA PRO A 2 7.56 -57.87 39.07
C PRO A 2 6.42 -57.58 38.08
N LEU A 3 6.22 -56.34 37.70
CA LEU A 3 5.66 -56.04 36.36
C LEU A 3 6.13 -54.68 35.89
N PHE A 4 7.17 -54.72 35.09
CA PHE A 4 7.50 -53.69 34.10
C PHE A 4 6.50 -53.79 32.96
N LEU A 5 5.85 -52.70 32.59
CA LEU A 5 5.25 -52.53 31.25
C LEU A 5 5.26 -51.06 30.85
N CYS A 6 6.22 -50.72 30.08
CA CYS A 6 6.14 -50.21 28.71
C CYS A 6 5.54 -48.81 28.52
N ALA A 7 6.39 -47.78 28.65
CA ALA A 7 6.10 -46.39 28.30
C ALA A 7 6.73 -46.02 26.91
N SER A 8 6.70 -46.89 25.88
CA SER A 8 7.39 -46.63 24.61
C SER A 8 6.49 -46.45 23.38
N GLY A 9 5.15 -46.48 23.55
CA GLY A 9 4.21 -46.42 22.41
C GLY A 9 3.78 -45.02 21.96
N LYS A 10 3.75 -44.05 22.88
CA LYS A 10 3.20 -42.71 22.56
C LYS A 10 4.17 -41.74 21.87
N ILE A 11 5.48 -41.92 22.04
CA ILE A 11 6.48 -41.01 21.44
C ILE A 11 6.66 -41.27 19.94
N ARG A 12 6.52 -42.53 19.48
CA ARG A 12 6.65 -42.88 18.06
C ARG A 12 5.49 -42.39 17.18
N MET A 13 4.27 -42.31 17.73
CA MET A 13 3.10 -41.85 16.94
C MET A 13 3.12 -40.35 16.69
N GLY A 14 3.60 -39.52 17.62
CA GLY A 14 3.74 -38.09 17.46
C GLY A 14 4.80 -37.69 16.39
N LEU A 15 5.92 -38.38 16.35
CA LEU A 15 6.99 -38.14 15.36
C LEU A 15 6.59 -38.53 13.93
N ILE A 16 5.86 -39.63 13.77
CA ILE A 16 5.37 -40.10 12.46
C ILE A 16 4.28 -39.14 11.91
N THR A 17 3.42 -38.60 12.79
CA THR A 17 2.38 -37.62 12.40
C THR A 17 3.04 -36.30 12.04
N ALA A 18 4.04 -35.84 12.78
CA ALA A 18 4.78 -34.62 12.48
C ALA A 18 5.60 -34.75 11.17
N LEU A 19 6.24 -35.88 10.93
CA LEU A 19 6.94 -36.17 9.67
C LEU A 19 6.00 -36.28 8.47
N LYS A 20 4.79 -36.83 8.64
CA LYS A 20 3.78 -36.88 7.56
C LYS A 20 3.24 -35.52 7.21
N THR A 21 3.13 -34.59 8.17
CA THR A 21 2.69 -33.19 7.91
C THR A 21 3.75 -32.39 7.16
N VAL A 22 5.04 -32.69 7.37
CA VAL A 22 6.15 -32.00 6.66
C VAL A 22 6.34 -32.56 5.25
N LEU A 23 5.99 -33.81 4.99
CA LEU A 23 6.19 -34.46 3.69
C LEU A 23 5.03 -34.33 2.71
N ASN A 24 3.90 -33.73 3.12
CA ASN A 24 2.67 -33.61 2.30
C ASN A 24 2.19 -32.17 2.09
N SER A 25 3.03 -31.15 2.28
CA SER A 25 2.67 -29.81 1.82
C SER A 25 2.80 -29.76 0.30
N ALA A 26 1.69 -29.51 -0.40
CA ALA A 26 1.73 -29.20 -1.82
C ALA A 26 2.80 -28.12 -2.08
N PRO A 27 3.51 -28.17 -3.23
CA PRO A 27 4.46 -27.11 -3.55
C PRO A 27 3.75 -25.77 -3.57
N ASP A 28 4.39 -24.75 -3.02
CA ASP A 28 3.88 -23.39 -3.05
C ASP A 28 3.78 -22.93 -4.52
N PRO A 29 2.58 -22.57 -5.01
CA PRO A 29 2.40 -22.13 -6.39
C PRO A 29 3.00 -20.72 -6.65
N HIS A 30 3.30 -19.95 -5.59
CA HIS A 30 3.80 -18.58 -5.66
C HIS A 30 5.03 -18.36 -4.76
N PRO A 31 6.12 -19.14 -4.96
CA PRO A 31 7.29 -19.11 -4.07
C PRO A 31 8.00 -17.75 -4.03
N GLU A 32 7.95 -16.99 -5.12
CA GLU A 32 8.57 -15.66 -5.16
C GLU A 32 7.83 -14.65 -4.27
N ILE A 33 6.50 -14.71 -4.21
CA ILE A 33 5.71 -13.84 -3.31
C ILE A 33 6.01 -14.18 -1.86
N THR A 34 5.90 -15.46 -1.48
CA THR A 34 6.12 -15.90 -0.10
C THR A 34 7.54 -15.62 0.39
N LYS A 35 8.54 -15.74 -0.50
CA LYS A 35 9.92 -15.37 -0.23
C LYS A 35 10.07 -13.86 -0.03
N THR A 36 9.47 -13.04 -0.91
CA THR A 36 9.58 -11.58 -0.88
C THR A 36 8.94 -10.99 0.37
N ILE A 37 7.75 -11.48 0.77
CA ILE A 37 7.08 -11.03 1.99
C ILE A 37 7.62 -11.68 3.26
N GLY A 38 8.46 -12.72 3.14
CA GLY A 38 9.04 -13.46 4.27
C GLY A 38 7.99 -14.18 5.12
N TYR A 39 6.89 -14.64 4.48
CA TYR A 39 5.81 -15.36 5.14
C TYR A 39 5.42 -16.62 4.36
N LYS A 40 5.42 -17.77 5.04
CA LYS A 40 4.97 -19.06 4.49
C LYS A 40 3.55 -19.35 4.98
N PHE A 41 2.61 -19.44 4.03
CA PHE A 41 1.21 -19.76 4.33
C PHE A 41 1.06 -21.18 4.90
N LYS A 42 0.24 -21.33 5.92
CA LYS A 42 -0.22 -22.61 6.47
C LYS A 42 -1.29 -23.22 5.57
N LYS A 43 -2.15 -22.35 5.00
CA LYS A 43 -3.22 -22.67 4.08
C LYS A 43 -3.04 -21.86 2.81
N LEU A 44 -2.51 -22.50 1.76
CA LEU A 44 -2.27 -21.87 0.46
C LEU A 44 -3.52 -21.31 -0.18
N GLU A 45 -4.70 -21.86 0.18
CA GLU A 45 -6.01 -21.38 -0.31
C GLU A 45 -6.24 -19.87 -0.07
N TYR A 46 -5.69 -19.29 1.01
CA TYR A 46 -5.78 -17.84 1.25
C TYR A 46 -4.93 -17.04 0.26
N LEU A 47 -3.74 -17.53 -0.09
CA LEU A 47 -2.89 -16.88 -1.09
C LEU A 47 -3.52 -16.98 -2.47
N GLU A 48 -4.00 -18.17 -2.86
CA GLU A 48 -4.70 -18.36 -4.13
C GLU A 48 -5.94 -17.48 -4.26
N GLN A 49 -6.74 -17.38 -3.18
CA GLN A 49 -7.89 -16.48 -3.12
C GLN A 49 -7.47 -15.01 -3.30
N ALA A 50 -6.40 -14.57 -2.61
CA ALA A 50 -5.90 -13.19 -2.71
C ALA A 50 -5.40 -12.85 -4.12
N LEU A 51 -4.95 -13.83 -4.89
CA LEU A 51 -4.45 -13.68 -6.25
C LEU A 51 -5.50 -14.05 -7.32
N THR A 52 -6.77 -14.20 -6.96
CA THR A 52 -7.86 -14.52 -7.90
C THR A 52 -8.78 -13.32 -8.09
N HIS A 53 -8.80 -12.76 -9.33
CA HIS A 53 -9.68 -11.67 -9.69
C HIS A 53 -11.15 -12.10 -9.78
N ARG A 54 -12.09 -11.19 -9.46
CA ARG A 54 -13.53 -11.46 -9.56
C ARG A 54 -14.03 -11.83 -10.95
N SER A 55 -13.28 -11.50 -12.01
CA SER A 55 -13.65 -11.93 -13.36
C SER A 55 -13.55 -13.44 -13.55
N VAL A 56 -12.73 -14.13 -12.75
CA VAL A 56 -12.57 -15.60 -12.80
C VAL A 56 -13.73 -16.30 -12.10
N THR A 57 -14.20 -15.76 -10.99
CA THR A 57 -15.32 -16.30 -10.22
C THR A 57 -16.04 -15.21 -9.46
N HIS A 58 -17.37 -15.25 -9.52
CA HIS A 58 -18.26 -14.35 -8.78
C HIS A 58 -18.54 -14.84 -7.34
N GLU A 59 -18.04 -16.02 -6.96
CA GLU A 59 -18.17 -16.51 -5.60
C GLU A 59 -17.31 -15.69 -4.64
N PRO A 60 -17.90 -14.95 -3.67
CA PRO A 60 -17.14 -14.00 -2.83
C PRO A 60 -16.06 -14.65 -1.96
N ARG A 61 -16.12 -15.97 -1.76
CA ARG A 61 -15.13 -16.73 -0.99
C ARG A 61 -13.98 -17.30 -1.84
N LYS A 62 -14.02 -17.09 -3.16
CA LYS A 62 -13.03 -17.62 -4.10
C LYS A 62 -12.29 -16.54 -4.87
N ASN A 63 -12.61 -15.27 -4.64
CA ASN A 63 -11.91 -14.13 -5.21
C ASN A 63 -11.38 -13.19 -4.12
N TYR A 64 -10.58 -12.23 -4.49
CA TYR A 64 -9.83 -11.38 -3.57
C TYR A 64 -10.69 -10.35 -2.80
N GLU A 65 -11.89 -9.98 -3.27
CA GLU A 65 -12.63 -8.81 -2.76
C GLU A 65 -12.88 -8.83 -1.24
N ARG A 66 -13.17 -9.99 -0.66
CA ARG A 66 -13.36 -10.10 0.79
C ARG A 66 -12.05 -9.99 1.57
N LEU A 67 -10.95 -10.43 0.98
CA LEU A 67 -9.63 -10.30 1.58
C LEU A 67 -9.12 -8.87 1.46
N GLU A 68 -9.38 -8.18 0.35
CA GLU A 68 -9.17 -6.75 0.14
C GLU A 68 -9.87 -5.94 1.25
N PHE A 69 -11.18 -6.14 1.43
CA PHE A 69 -11.96 -5.48 2.48
C PHE A 69 -11.35 -5.67 3.88
N LEU A 70 -10.90 -6.88 4.22
CA LEU A 70 -10.29 -7.17 5.51
C LEU A 70 -8.90 -6.56 5.62
N GLY A 71 -8.11 -6.66 4.56
CA GLY A 71 -6.74 -6.17 4.51
C GLY A 71 -6.65 -4.65 4.64
N ASP A 72 -7.55 -3.90 4.01
CA ASP A 72 -7.68 -2.45 4.18
C ASP A 72 -7.84 -2.09 5.67
N ALA A 73 -8.77 -2.72 6.37
CA ALA A 73 -8.96 -2.49 7.81
C ALA A 73 -7.71 -2.85 8.65
N VAL A 74 -7.00 -3.93 8.29
CA VAL A 74 -5.77 -4.35 8.98
C VAL A 74 -4.63 -3.36 8.73
N ILE A 75 -4.48 -2.86 7.51
CA ILE A 75 -3.50 -1.82 7.16
C ILE A 75 -3.79 -0.56 7.97
N ASP A 76 -5.05 -0.11 7.97
CA ASP A 76 -5.49 1.10 8.68
C ASP A 76 -5.17 1.05 10.17
N ILE A 77 -5.49 -0.04 10.86
CA ILE A 77 -5.22 -0.16 12.31
C ILE A 77 -3.72 -0.16 12.62
N ILE A 78 -2.91 -0.87 11.81
CA ILE A 78 -1.48 -0.97 12.03
C ILE A 78 -0.80 0.37 11.73
N ILE A 79 -1.14 1.02 10.62
CA ILE A 79 -0.57 2.33 10.25
C ILE A 79 -0.98 3.39 11.27
N SER A 80 -2.24 3.42 11.71
CA SER A 80 -2.69 4.35 12.74
C SER A 80 -1.89 4.21 14.03
N ARG A 81 -1.67 2.98 14.49
CA ARG A 81 -0.85 2.70 15.68
C ARG A 81 0.59 3.16 15.52
N GLU A 82 1.22 2.91 14.37
CA GLU A 82 2.59 3.34 14.12
C GLU A 82 2.70 4.87 14.01
N LEU A 83 1.70 5.54 13.45
CA LEU A 83 1.62 7.01 13.42
C LEU A 83 1.54 7.58 14.83
N MET A 84 0.63 7.10 15.68
CA MET A 84 0.53 7.55 17.09
C MET A 84 1.84 7.36 17.83
N ARG A 85 2.55 6.25 17.60
CA ARG A 85 3.83 5.97 18.24
C ARG A 85 4.95 6.92 17.78
N ASN A 86 4.99 7.27 16.50
CA ASN A 86 6.05 8.08 15.92
C ASN A 86 5.76 9.59 15.96
N TYR A 87 4.50 9.97 16.20
CA TYR A 87 4.05 11.37 16.32
C TYR A 87 3.19 11.54 17.59
N PRO A 88 3.79 11.41 18.80
CA PRO A 88 3.05 11.45 20.07
C PRO A 88 2.33 12.79 20.29
N GLU A 89 2.91 13.90 19.78
CA GLU A 89 2.34 15.25 19.86
C GLU A 89 1.50 15.62 18.62
N GLY A 90 1.30 14.68 17.68
CA GLY A 90 0.52 14.90 16.46
C GLY A 90 -0.97 14.92 16.75
N ASP A 91 -1.66 15.94 16.29
CA ASP A 91 -3.12 16.01 16.35
C ASP A 91 -3.79 15.02 15.38
N GLU A 92 -5.10 14.86 15.50
CA GLU A 92 -5.90 13.98 14.65
C GLU A 92 -5.77 14.34 13.17
N GLY A 93 -5.73 15.63 12.82
CA GLY A 93 -5.61 16.11 11.45
C GLY A 93 -4.29 15.68 10.80
N LEU A 94 -3.17 15.80 11.52
CA LEU A 94 -1.87 15.34 11.06
C LEU A 94 -1.85 13.82 10.85
N LEU A 95 -2.35 13.08 11.84
CA LEU A 95 -2.34 11.61 11.79
C LEU A 95 -3.21 11.09 10.65
N THR A 96 -4.41 11.66 10.46
CA THR A 96 -5.33 11.30 9.38
C THR A 96 -4.73 11.61 8.01
N LYS A 97 -4.10 12.79 7.83
CA LYS A 97 -3.43 13.17 6.58
C LYS A 97 -2.27 12.22 6.25
N LYS A 98 -1.45 11.88 7.25
CA LYS A 98 -0.33 10.94 7.07
C LYS A 98 -0.80 9.53 6.75
N ARG A 99 -1.87 9.05 7.40
CA ARG A 99 -2.46 7.74 7.11
C ARG A 99 -3.02 7.71 5.68
N ALA A 100 -3.89 8.67 5.33
CA ALA A 100 -4.50 8.74 4.00
C ALA A 100 -3.47 8.64 2.87
N ALA A 101 -2.27 9.17 3.11
CA ALA A 101 -1.17 9.09 2.18
C ALA A 101 -0.64 7.67 1.98
N LEU A 102 -0.59 6.89 3.03
CA LEU A 102 -0.03 5.54 3.04
C LEU A 102 -1.03 4.49 2.54
N VAL A 103 -2.33 4.80 2.59
CA VAL A 103 -3.39 3.89 2.14
C VAL A 103 -4.01 4.32 0.82
N GLN A 104 -3.53 5.42 0.21
CA GLN A 104 -4.04 5.84 -1.10
C GLN A 104 -3.68 4.82 -2.20
N GLN A 105 -4.60 4.62 -3.13
CA GLN A 105 -4.48 3.66 -4.22
C GLN A 105 -3.15 3.76 -4.99
N SER A 106 -2.70 4.98 -5.32
CA SER A 106 -1.46 5.18 -6.09
C SER A 106 -0.21 4.72 -5.33
N PHE A 107 -0.17 4.89 -4.01
CA PHE A 107 0.96 4.44 -3.21
C PHE A 107 0.91 2.91 -2.98
N LEU A 108 -0.26 2.36 -2.66
CA LEU A 108 -0.41 0.90 -2.57
C LEU A 108 -0.10 0.21 -3.90
N ALA A 109 -0.45 0.82 -5.04
CA ALA A 109 -0.06 0.30 -6.36
C ALA A 109 1.47 0.25 -6.52
N THR A 110 2.20 1.25 -6.03
CA THR A 110 3.67 1.23 -6.03
C THR A 110 4.20 0.06 -5.19
N ILE A 111 3.62 -0.20 -4.02
CA ILE A 111 3.98 -1.36 -3.18
C ILE A 111 3.64 -2.67 -3.91
N GLY A 112 2.48 -2.78 -4.55
CA GLY A 112 2.09 -3.95 -5.34
C GLY A 112 3.06 -4.25 -6.48
N ASN A 113 3.53 -3.21 -7.19
CA ASN A 113 4.55 -3.33 -8.22
C ASN A 113 5.89 -3.83 -7.66
N MET A 114 6.33 -3.31 -6.50
CA MET A 114 7.55 -3.78 -5.83
C MET A 114 7.48 -5.25 -5.42
N LEU A 115 6.28 -5.76 -5.16
CA LEU A 115 6.03 -7.16 -4.80
C LEU A 115 5.71 -8.04 -6.02
N ASN A 116 5.66 -7.49 -7.25
CA ASN A 116 5.29 -8.16 -8.50
C ASN A 116 3.95 -8.92 -8.41
N LEU A 117 2.94 -8.33 -7.74
CA LEU A 117 1.69 -9.04 -7.46
C LEU A 117 0.86 -9.30 -8.72
N ILE A 118 0.83 -8.35 -9.66
CA ILE A 118 0.00 -8.45 -10.86
C ILE A 118 0.42 -9.61 -11.78
N ASP A 119 1.72 -9.95 -11.80
CA ASP A 119 2.25 -11.05 -12.61
C ASP A 119 1.76 -12.42 -12.11
N ASN A 120 1.27 -12.47 -10.89
CA ASN A 120 0.71 -13.66 -10.26
C ASN A 120 -0.82 -13.64 -10.20
N LEU A 121 -1.47 -12.59 -10.75
CA LEU A 121 -2.92 -12.46 -10.71
C LEU A 121 -3.59 -13.39 -11.70
N THR A 122 -4.42 -14.29 -11.21
CA THR A 122 -5.35 -15.07 -12.04
C THR A 122 -6.54 -14.18 -12.44
N VAL A 123 -6.66 -13.88 -13.74
CA VAL A 123 -7.62 -12.93 -14.29
C VAL A 123 -8.11 -13.38 -15.66
N GLN A 124 -9.37 -13.05 -16.02
CA GLN A 124 -9.89 -13.33 -17.37
C GLN A 124 -9.29 -12.36 -18.41
N PRO A 125 -9.09 -12.80 -19.67
CA PRO A 125 -8.55 -11.97 -20.74
C PRO A 125 -9.37 -10.69 -21.05
N SER A 126 -10.60 -10.61 -20.59
CA SER A 126 -11.46 -9.43 -20.75
C SER A 126 -11.03 -8.24 -19.88
N VAL A 127 -10.15 -8.45 -18.91
CA VAL A 127 -9.60 -7.37 -18.08
C VAL A 127 -8.31 -6.86 -18.72
N ASP A 128 -8.36 -5.64 -19.20
CA ASP A 128 -7.18 -5.01 -19.84
C ASP A 128 -6.18 -4.49 -18.79
N LEU A 129 -5.19 -5.31 -18.47
CA LEU A 129 -4.10 -4.95 -17.56
C LEU A 129 -3.01 -4.08 -18.23
N THR A 130 -3.07 -3.84 -19.55
CA THR A 130 -2.16 -2.89 -20.23
C THR A 130 -2.58 -1.45 -19.97
N ASN A 131 -3.83 -1.23 -19.59
CA ASN A 131 -4.29 0.07 -19.14
C ASN A 131 -3.73 0.36 -17.75
N GLU A 132 -2.85 1.35 -17.67
CA GLU A 132 -2.14 1.72 -16.43
C GLU A 132 -3.10 2.01 -15.25
N LYS A 133 -4.24 2.66 -15.51
CA LYS A 133 -5.23 2.95 -14.47
C LYS A 133 -5.86 1.68 -13.91
N VAL A 134 -6.14 0.70 -14.78
CA VAL A 134 -6.67 -0.61 -14.38
C VAL A 134 -5.60 -1.39 -13.61
N ALA A 135 -4.39 -1.47 -14.16
CA ALA A 135 -3.26 -2.16 -13.53
C ALA A 135 -2.96 -1.59 -12.13
N ASN A 136 -2.86 -0.27 -11.99
CA ASN A 136 -2.61 0.39 -10.71
C ASN A 136 -3.72 0.11 -9.69
N LYS A 137 -4.98 0.09 -10.12
CA LYS A 137 -6.09 -0.30 -9.22
C LYS A 137 -5.94 -1.75 -8.76
N GLN A 138 -5.62 -2.67 -9.68
CA GLN A 138 -5.45 -4.08 -9.33
C GLN A 138 -4.25 -4.29 -8.38
N GLN A 139 -3.12 -3.61 -8.63
CA GLN A 139 -1.96 -3.67 -7.73
C GLN A 139 -2.30 -3.25 -6.29
N ALA A 140 -3.05 -2.17 -6.12
CA ALA A 140 -3.47 -1.71 -4.79
C ALA A 140 -4.37 -2.73 -4.09
N ASN A 141 -5.42 -3.21 -4.79
CA ASN A 141 -6.35 -4.21 -4.26
C ASN A 141 -5.63 -5.51 -3.87
N LEU A 142 -4.62 -5.92 -4.65
CA LEU A 142 -3.82 -7.11 -4.36
C LEU A 142 -2.95 -6.96 -3.10
N VAL A 143 -2.42 -5.77 -2.82
CA VAL A 143 -1.69 -5.51 -1.57
C VAL A 143 -2.63 -5.69 -0.38
N GLU A 144 -3.81 -5.09 -0.43
CA GLU A 144 -4.82 -5.23 0.62
C GLU A 144 -5.24 -6.69 0.78
N ALA A 145 -5.57 -7.37 -0.33
CA ALA A 145 -5.98 -8.78 -0.31
C ALA A 145 -4.89 -9.69 0.25
N LEU A 146 -3.63 -9.47 -0.09
CA LEU A 146 -2.49 -10.22 0.44
C LEU A 146 -2.36 -10.04 1.96
N ILE A 147 -2.50 -8.81 2.47
CA ILE A 147 -2.48 -8.53 3.91
C ILE A 147 -3.67 -9.22 4.60
N GLY A 148 -4.85 -9.17 4.01
CA GLY A 148 -6.04 -9.88 4.50
C GLY A 148 -5.83 -11.39 4.57
N ALA A 149 -5.21 -11.99 3.54
CA ALA A 149 -4.86 -13.40 3.49
C ALA A 149 -3.87 -13.79 4.60
N VAL A 150 -2.79 -13.03 4.75
CA VAL A 150 -1.79 -13.26 5.82
C VAL A 150 -2.43 -13.12 7.21
N TYR A 151 -3.32 -12.15 7.38
CA TYR A 151 -4.02 -11.96 8.65
C TYR A 151 -4.92 -13.13 9.00
N LEU A 152 -5.67 -13.68 8.04
CA LEU A 152 -6.52 -14.87 8.29
C LEU A 152 -5.69 -16.12 8.56
N ASP A 153 -4.55 -16.28 7.91
CA ASP A 153 -3.70 -17.47 8.04
C ASP A 153 -2.80 -17.42 9.29
N GLY A 154 -2.22 -16.26 9.60
CA GLY A 154 -1.19 -16.11 10.64
C GLY A 154 -1.51 -15.12 11.75
N GLY A 155 -2.59 -14.33 11.61
CA GLY A 155 -2.97 -13.31 12.57
C GLY A 155 -2.22 -12.00 12.39
N ILE A 156 -2.38 -11.11 13.38
CA ILE A 156 -1.89 -9.71 13.32
C ILE A 156 -0.36 -9.59 13.26
N THR A 157 0.37 -10.52 13.87
CA THR A 157 1.83 -10.40 13.99
C THR A 157 2.57 -10.48 12.65
N PRO A 158 2.35 -11.49 11.80
CA PRO A 158 2.97 -11.51 10.47
C PRO A 158 2.41 -10.43 9.55
N ALA A 159 1.11 -10.12 9.60
CA ALA A 159 0.52 -9.02 8.83
C ALA A 159 1.20 -7.68 9.17
N LYS A 160 1.37 -7.38 10.47
CA LYS A 160 2.10 -6.19 10.93
C LYS A 160 3.53 -6.17 10.39
N LYS A 161 4.26 -7.29 10.45
CA LYS A 161 5.64 -7.34 9.95
C LYS A 161 5.69 -6.95 8.48
N ILE A 162 4.84 -7.52 7.64
CA ILE A 162 4.80 -7.21 6.21
C ILE A 162 4.46 -5.75 5.96
N ILE A 163 3.44 -5.20 6.63
CA ILE A 163 3.06 -3.79 6.51
C ILE A 163 4.23 -2.86 6.88
N LEU A 164 4.99 -3.21 7.93
CA LEU A 164 6.14 -2.41 8.35
C LEU A 164 7.30 -2.50 7.36
N ASP A 165 7.56 -3.68 6.82
CA ASP A 165 8.68 -3.93 5.89
C ASP A 165 8.39 -3.40 4.47
N THR A 166 7.12 -3.13 4.13
CA THR A 166 6.69 -2.62 2.83
C THR A 166 6.14 -1.19 2.92
N ILE A 167 4.89 -1.02 3.36
CA ILE A 167 4.18 0.26 3.38
C ILE A 167 4.89 1.29 4.27
N TRP A 168 5.15 0.93 5.53
CA TRP A 168 5.76 1.85 6.49
C TRP A 168 7.21 2.19 6.16
N LYS A 169 7.97 1.25 5.66
CA LYS A 169 9.37 1.46 5.24
C LYS A 169 9.48 2.55 4.17
N HIS A 170 8.55 2.58 3.22
CA HIS A 170 8.52 3.53 2.11
C HIS A 170 7.66 4.77 2.38
N ARG A 171 7.24 5.01 3.61
CA ARG A 171 6.35 6.12 4.00
C ARG A 171 6.84 7.51 3.57
N SER A 172 8.15 7.72 3.52
CA SER A 172 8.71 9.01 3.08
C SER A 172 8.35 9.33 1.63
N GLU A 173 8.26 8.33 0.77
CA GLU A 173 7.87 8.48 -0.63
C GLU A 173 6.40 8.89 -0.74
N ALA A 174 5.51 8.20 -0.02
CA ALA A 174 4.11 8.55 0.06
C ALA A 174 3.91 10.01 0.52
N TRP A 175 4.65 10.43 1.53
CA TRP A 175 4.52 11.79 2.06
C TRP A 175 5.12 12.87 1.18
N LYS A 176 6.12 12.56 0.35
CA LYS A 176 6.66 13.51 -0.65
C LYS A 176 5.66 13.81 -1.77
N THR A 177 4.85 12.83 -2.17
CA THR A 177 3.90 12.97 -3.28
C THR A 177 2.65 13.78 -2.92
N ILE A 178 2.37 14.01 -1.63
CA ILE A 178 1.00 14.31 -1.22
C ILE A 178 0.68 15.77 -1.08
N ASN A 179 1.56 16.60 -0.72
CA ASN A 179 1.14 17.96 -0.43
C ASN A 179 2.27 18.99 -0.54
N TYR A 180 2.82 19.14 -1.73
CA TYR A 180 3.75 20.23 -1.99
C TYR A 180 3.14 21.59 -1.63
N LYS A 181 1.83 21.77 -1.88
CA LYS A 181 1.11 22.99 -1.49
C LYS A 181 1.09 23.16 0.04
N GLY A 182 0.78 22.10 0.80
CA GLY A 182 0.86 22.13 2.25
C GLY A 182 2.28 22.29 2.77
N GLN A 183 3.25 21.57 2.19
CA GLN A 183 4.66 21.72 2.56
C GLN A 183 5.16 23.15 2.32
N LEU A 184 4.74 23.80 1.22
CA LEU A 184 5.09 25.19 0.94
C LEU A 184 4.46 26.16 1.95
N ILE A 185 3.21 25.93 2.36
CA ILE A 185 2.56 26.70 3.42
C ILE A 185 3.27 26.50 4.76
N GLU A 186 3.57 25.26 5.13
CA GLU A 186 4.34 24.91 6.36
C GLU A 186 5.73 25.55 6.36
N TYR A 187 6.42 25.51 5.21
CA TYR A 187 7.71 26.18 5.03
C TYR A 187 7.59 27.70 5.24
N CYS A 188 6.57 28.33 4.65
CA CYS A 188 6.33 29.76 4.84
C CYS A 188 6.05 30.10 6.31
N HIS A 189 5.23 29.31 7.01
CA HIS A 189 4.95 29.51 8.43
C HIS A 189 6.21 29.35 9.29
N ALA A 190 7.00 28.29 9.08
CA ALA A 190 8.23 28.02 9.84
C ALA A 190 9.27 29.13 9.67
N ASN A 191 9.30 29.81 8.54
CA ASN A 191 10.22 30.91 8.23
C ASN A 191 9.62 32.32 8.44
N THR A 192 8.42 32.43 9.04
CA THR A 192 7.71 33.68 9.26
C THR A 192 7.46 34.46 7.95
N ILE A 193 7.22 33.74 6.85
CA ILE A 193 6.95 34.26 5.51
C ILE A 193 5.42 34.26 5.30
N LYS A 194 4.90 35.25 4.53
CA LYS A 194 3.47 35.27 4.15
C LYS A 194 3.08 34.04 3.36
N ASN A 195 1.85 33.57 3.56
CA ASN A 195 1.31 32.43 2.84
C ASN A 195 1.45 32.58 1.31
N PRO A 196 1.78 31.47 0.60
CA PRO A 196 1.89 31.50 -0.85
C PRO A 196 0.52 31.78 -1.50
N LYS A 197 0.52 32.54 -2.58
CA LYS A 197 -0.66 32.80 -3.41
C LYS A 197 -0.51 32.05 -4.73
N PHE A 198 -1.57 31.33 -5.11
CA PHE A 198 -1.62 30.53 -6.34
C PHE A 198 -2.51 31.24 -7.36
N HIS A 199 -1.96 31.50 -8.53
CA HIS A 199 -2.63 32.21 -9.62
C HIS A 199 -2.73 31.31 -10.84
N LEU A 200 -3.95 31.08 -11.34
CA LEU A 200 -4.15 30.41 -12.62
C LEU A 200 -3.70 31.36 -13.73
N VAL A 201 -2.71 30.95 -14.50
CA VAL A 201 -2.11 31.75 -15.58
C VAL A 201 -2.76 31.42 -16.91
N ASN A 202 -2.94 30.12 -17.19
CA ASN A 202 -3.42 29.65 -18.48
C ASN A 202 -4.22 28.34 -18.35
N VAL A 203 -5.14 28.13 -19.28
CA VAL A 203 -5.81 26.85 -19.51
C VAL A 203 -5.76 26.58 -21.00
N SER A 204 -5.13 25.50 -21.41
CA SER A 204 -4.92 25.13 -22.82
C SER A 204 -5.36 23.69 -23.10
N GLY A 205 -5.50 23.34 -24.37
CA GLY A 205 -5.90 22.01 -24.82
C GLY A 205 -7.41 21.83 -25.02
N PRO A 206 -7.82 20.75 -25.72
CA PRO A 206 -9.22 20.45 -25.94
C PRO A 206 -9.91 20.01 -24.64
N ASP A 207 -11.25 20.05 -24.59
CA ASP A 207 -12.05 19.81 -23.37
C ASP A 207 -11.71 18.49 -22.64
N HIS A 208 -11.34 17.46 -23.35
CA HIS A 208 -10.98 16.13 -22.81
C HIS A 208 -9.50 15.99 -22.40
N GLN A 209 -8.66 17.02 -22.73
CA GLN A 209 -7.22 17.04 -22.42
C GLN A 209 -6.77 18.46 -21.97
N LYS A 210 -7.57 19.12 -21.13
CA LYS A 210 -7.20 20.43 -20.59
C LYS A 210 -5.93 20.35 -19.77
N MET A 211 -5.05 21.33 -20.00
CA MET A 211 -3.85 21.58 -19.20
C MET A 211 -3.99 22.93 -18.50
N PHE A 212 -3.80 22.90 -17.19
CA PHE A 212 -3.84 24.09 -16.33
C PHE A 212 -2.41 24.51 -16.01
N GLU A 213 -2.13 25.80 -16.09
CA GLU A 213 -0.86 26.39 -15.69
C GLU A 213 -1.09 27.32 -14.50
N VAL A 214 -0.35 27.10 -13.41
CA VAL A 214 -0.46 27.85 -12.17
C VAL A 214 0.88 28.48 -11.82
N HIS A 215 0.87 29.72 -11.40
CA HIS A 215 2.00 30.48 -10.90
C HIS A 215 1.88 30.67 -9.38
N VAL A 216 2.98 30.58 -8.66
CA VAL A 216 3.05 30.82 -7.20
C VAL A 216 3.80 32.12 -6.92
N THR A 217 3.26 32.93 -6.04
CA THR A 217 3.93 34.12 -5.48
C THR A 217 4.05 34.03 -3.97
N ILE A 218 5.22 34.41 -3.42
CA ILE A 218 5.49 34.48 -1.98
C ILE A 218 6.16 35.82 -1.72
N ASN A 219 5.58 36.64 -0.83
CA ASN A 219 6.03 38.02 -0.56
C ASN A 219 6.19 38.89 -1.83
N GLY A 220 5.40 38.64 -2.87
CA GLY A 220 5.48 39.38 -4.14
C GLY A 220 6.56 38.82 -5.10
N HIS A 221 7.38 37.87 -4.67
CA HIS A 221 8.34 37.17 -5.54
C HIS A 221 7.64 36.00 -6.25
N GLY A 222 7.85 35.89 -7.58
CA GLY A 222 7.28 34.82 -8.41
C GLY A 222 8.22 33.62 -8.50
N TYR A 223 7.64 32.43 -8.50
CA TYR A 223 8.34 31.14 -8.64
C TYR A 223 7.95 30.45 -9.95
N PRO A 224 8.71 29.44 -10.45
CA PRO A 224 8.38 28.77 -11.69
C PRO A 224 6.96 28.20 -11.69
N THR A 225 6.29 28.26 -12.85
CA THR A 225 4.93 27.75 -13.03
C THR A 225 4.88 26.24 -12.89
N GLY A 226 3.72 25.72 -12.51
CA GLY A 226 3.40 24.30 -12.49
C GLY A 226 2.27 23.99 -13.45
N MET A 227 2.34 22.85 -14.10
CA MET A 227 1.30 22.36 -15.02
C MET A 227 0.61 21.10 -14.46
N GLY A 228 -0.67 20.91 -14.83
CA GLY A 228 -1.45 19.74 -14.44
C GLY A 228 -2.73 19.60 -15.27
N THR A 229 -3.31 18.41 -15.26
CA THR A 229 -4.56 18.08 -15.97
C THR A 229 -5.82 18.66 -15.29
N ASP A 230 -5.66 19.19 -14.09
CA ASP A 230 -6.65 19.93 -13.33
C ASP A 230 -5.96 21.03 -12.50
N LYS A 231 -6.76 21.97 -11.97
CA LYS A 231 -6.22 23.09 -11.18
C LYS A 231 -5.45 22.62 -9.95
N LYS A 232 -5.92 21.57 -9.26
CA LYS A 232 -5.29 21.04 -8.03
C LYS A 232 -3.91 20.44 -8.33
N SER A 233 -3.78 19.64 -9.38
CA SER A 233 -2.50 19.06 -9.80
C SER A 233 -1.51 20.13 -10.28
N ALA A 234 -1.99 21.16 -10.98
CA ALA A 234 -1.16 22.31 -11.38
C ALA A 234 -0.66 23.13 -10.17
N GLU A 235 -1.51 23.37 -9.15
CA GLU A 235 -1.12 23.98 -7.89
C GLU A 235 -0.06 23.17 -7.12
N GLN A 236 -0.18 21.84 -7.10
CA GLN A 236 0.82 20.96 -6.49
C GLN A 236 2.16 21.02 -7.23
N SER A 237 2.12 21.02 -8.57
CA SER A 237 3.31 21.15 -9.42
C SER A 237 4.02 22.50 -9.19
N ALA A 238 3.27 23.61 -9.16
CA ALA A 238 3.80 24.93 -8.88
C ALA A 238 4.43 25.04 -7.48
N ALA A 239 3.77 24.45 -6.47
CA ALA A 239 4.29 24.41 -5.10
C ALA A 239 5.60 23.58 -5.01
N LYS A 240 5.68 22.46 -5.74
CA LYS A 240 6.90 21.67 -5.84
C LYS A 240 8.07 22.48 -6.41
N ASN A 241 7.82 23.19 -7.51
CA ASN A 241 8.83 24.02 -8.16
C ASN A 241 9.31 25.15 -7.24
N ALA A 242 8.37 25.80 -6.52
CA ALA A 242 8.70 26.83 -5.56
C ALA A 242 9.54 26.29 -4.40
N LEU A 243 9.19 25.14 -3.80
CA LEU A 243 9.99 24.50 -2.75
C LEU A 243 11.40 24.15 -3.23
N SER A 244 11.53 23.61 -4.45
CA SER A 244 12.84 23.32 -5.02
C SER A 244 13.71 24.56 -5.15
N SER A 245 13.13 25.72 -5.48
CA SER A 245 13.85 27.00 -5.58
C SER A 245 14.18 27.62 -4.22
N LEU A 246 13.44 27.29 -3.14
CA LEU A 246 13.64 27.83 -1.80
C LEU A 246 14.64 27.02 -0.97
N MET A 247 14.91 25.78 -1.34
CA MET A 247 15.78 24.85 -0.63
C MET A 247 17.19 24.75 -1.22
N VAL A 248 17.48 25.54 -2.26
CA VAL A 248 18.80 25.72 -2.86
C VAL A 248 19.49 26.91 -2.18
#